data_b2a412c9e7a5d4b2c082d774cc3695e5
#
_entry.id   b2a412c9e7a5d4b2c082d774cc3695e5
#
_cell.length_a   1.000
_cell.length_b   1.000
_cell.length_c   1.000
_cell.angle_alpha   90.00
_cell.angle_beta   90.00
_cell.angle_gamma   90.00
#
_symmetry.space_group_name_H-M   'P 1'
#
loop_
_entity.id
_entity.type
_entity.pdbx_description
1 polymer ?
#
loop_
_entity_poly.entity_id
_entity_poly.type
_entity_poly.pdbx_seq_one_letter_code
_entity_poly.pdbx_strand_id
1 'polypeptide(L)'
;QRAEQVVEQIIRPTGLIDPEVVVRPATGQVDDLLGEVRSVAAAGDRVLVTTLTKRMAEDLTAYLRDMDVRVEYMHSDVETLERIRLLRGLRLGEFDVMVGINLLREGLDLPEVALVAILDADKEGFLRSETSLVQTIGRAARNVDGRVIMYADQLTDSMLRAITETNRRRAL
;
A
#
# COMPACT_ATOMS: atom_id res chain seq x y z
N GLN A 1 10.71 22.81 -5.01
CA GLN A 1 9.77 21.73 -5.27
C GLN A 1 9.78 20.69 -4.18
N ARG A 2 10.87 19.97 -4.14
CA ARG A 2 10.96 18.92 -3.15
C ARG A 2 10.98 19.50 -1.74
N ALA A 3 11.65 20.61 -1.56
CA ALA A 3 11.69 21.26 -0.27
C ALA A 3 10.29 21.70 0.18
N GLU A 4 9.51 22.20 -0.76
CA GLU A 4 8.14 22.58 -0.46
C GLU A 4 7.30 21.38 -0.06
N GLN A 5 7.50 20.26 -0.77
CA GLN A 5 6.76 19.05 -0.44
C GLN A 5 7.10 18.55 0.95
N VAL A 6 8.36 18.63 1.32
CA VAL A 6 8.77 18.23 2.67
C VAL A 6 8.08 19.10 3.72
N VAL A 7 8.00 20.41 3.48
CA VAL A 7 7.32 21.30 4.41
C VAL A 7 5.83 21.00 4.47
N GLU A 8 5.23 20.69 3.31
CA GLU A 8 3.81 20.39 3.24
C GLU A 8 3.46 19.04 3.88
N GLN A 9 4.44 18.22 4.14
CA GLN A 9 4.22 16.92 4.80
C GLN A 9 4.25 17.06 6.32
N ILE A 10 4.10 18.25 6.83
CA ILE A 10 4.08 18.49 8.26
C ILE A 10 2.93 17.68 8.86
N ILE A 11 3.20 17.11 10.03
CA ILE A 11 2.25 16.26 10.73
C ILE A 11 1.01 17.08 11.09
N ARG A 12 -0.15 16.51 10.80
CA ARG A 12 -1.41 17.14 11.13
C ARG A 12 -1.67 17.07 12.62
N PRO A 13 -2.63 17.84 13.11
CA PRO A 13 -2.96 17.80 14.54
C PRO A 13 -3.32 16.41 15.05
N THR A 14 -3.80 15.53 14.16
CA THR A 14 -4.12 14.15 14.52
C THR A 14 -2.89 13.24 14.55
N GLY A 15 -1.72 13.72 14.15
CA GLY A 15 -0.53 12.92 14.03
C GLY A 15 -0.42 12.17 12.72
N LEU A 16 -1.32 12.43 11.78
CA LEU A 16 -1.32 11.75 10.48
C LEU A 16 -0.56 12.60 9.46
N ILE A 17 0.13 11.90 8.56
CA ILE A 17 0.84 12.52 7.45
C ILE A 17 0.30 11.89 6.17
N ASP A 18 -0.15 12.73 5.23
CA ASP A 18 -0.60 12.21 3.94
C ASP A 18 0.60 11.72 3.14
N PRO A 19 0.56 10.49 2.62
CA PRO A 19 1.70 9.93 1.90
C PRO A 19 1.84 10.51 0.50
N GLU A 20 3.02 10.36 -0.05
CA GLU A 20 3.28 10.67 -1.44
C GLU A 20 2.67 9.58 -2.32
N VAL A 21 2.00 9.96 -3.39
CA VAL A 21 1.40 9.01 -4.32
C VAL A 21 2.10 9.11 -5.67
N VAL A 22 2.56 7.96 -6.17
CA VAL A 22 3.27 7.86 -7.45
C VAL A 22 2.51 6.87 -8.33
N VAL A 23 2.41 7.18 -9.63
CA VAL A 23 1.80 6.26 -10.59
C VAL A 23 2.91 5.70 -11.48
N ARG A 24 2.93 4.39 -11.65
CA ARG A 24 3.88 3.70 -12.49
C ARG A 24 3.16 2.75 -13.43
N PRO A 25 3.77 2.36 -14.57
CA PRO A 25 3.11 1.46 -15.51
C PRO A 25 2.75 0.12 -14.89
N ALA A 26 1.58 -0.40 -15.25
CA ALA A 26 1.18 -1.74 -14.82
C ALA A 26 2.01 -2.81 -15.53
N THR A 27 2.46 -2.54 -16.75
CA THR A 27 3.36 -3.44 -17.44
C THR A 27 4.67 -3.53 -16.67
N GLY A 28 5.04 -4.74 -16.25
CA GLY A 28 6.24 -4.93 -15.45
C GLY A 28 6.04 -4.62 -13.97
N GLN A 29 4.80 -4.50 -13.51
CA GLN A 29 4.53 -4.07 -12.14
C GLN A 29 5.11 -5.03 -11.10
N VAL A 30 5.14 -6.32 -11.38
CA VAL A 30 5.65 -7.30 -10.41
C VAL A 30 7.16 -7.14 -10.21
N ASP A 31 7.90 -6.94 -11.30
CA ASP A 31 9.34 -6.75 -11.20
C ASP A 31 9.68 -5.43 -10.51
N ASP A 32 8.95 -4.37 -10.84
CA ASP A 32 9.15 -3.08 -10.21
C ASP A 32 8.85 -3.17 -8.70
N LEU A 33 7.76 -3.85 -8.37
CA LEU A 33 7.37 -4.05 -6.98
C LEU A 33 8.44 -4.79 -6.20
N LEU A 34 9.03 -5.82 -6.80
CA LEU A 34 10.07 -6.59 -6.12
C LEU A 34 11.22 -5.70 -5.68
N GLY A 35 11.67 -4.81 -6.57
CA GLY A 35 12.74 -3.87 -6.23
C GLY A 35 12.36 -2.95 -5.09
N GLU A 36 11.14 -2.43 -5.13
CA GLU A 36 10.66 -1.52 -4.08
C GLU A 36 10.53 -2.26 -2.74
N VAL A 37 10.01 -3.47 -2.77
CA VAL A 37 9.85 -4.27 -1.56
C VAL A 37 11.20 -4.53 -0.90
N ARG A 38 12.20 -4.90 -1.69
CA ARG A 38 13.54 -5.16 -1.16
C ARG A 38 14.14 -3.92 -0.53
N SER A 39 13.92 -2.77 -1.15
CA SER A 39 14.45 -1.52 -0.63
C SER A 39 13.79 -1.17 0.71
N VAL A 40 12.48 -1.29 0.79
CA VAL A 40 11.74 -0.95 2.00
C VAL A 40 12.08 -1.93 3.13
N ALA A 41 12.14 -3.21 2.82
CA ALA A 41 12.47 -4.23 3.82
C ALA A 41 13.89 -4.04 4.35
N ALA A 42 14.83 -3.67 3.48
CA ALA A 42 16.21 -3.43 3.90
C ALA A 42 16.30 -2.25 4.85
N ALA A 43 15.39 -1.29 4.75
CA ALA A 43 15.33 -0.15 5.65
C ALA A 43 14.62 -0.47 6.97
N GLY A 44 14.11 -1.68 7.12
CA GLY A 44 13.43 -2.10 8.34
C GLY A 44 11.95 -1.77 8.38
N ASP A 45 11.39 -1.35 7.26
CA ASP A 45 9.97 -1.00 7.18
C ASP A 45 9.15 -2.12 6.55
N ARG A 46 7.84 -1.90 6.44
CA ARG A 46 6.90 -2.92 5.97
C ARG A 46 6.15 -2.44 4.74
N VAL A 47 5.57 -3.40 4.01
CA VAL A 47 4.86 -3.12 2.76
C VAL A 47 3.49 -3.80 2.79
N LEU A 48 2.47 -3.07 2.34
CA LEU A 48 1.17 -3.65 2.05
C LEU A 48 0.96 -3.64 0.54
N VAL A 49 0.44 -4.73 -0.01
CA VAL A 49 0.18 -4.85 -1.44
C VAL A 49 -1.26 -5.29 -1.65
N THR A 50 -1.99 -4.60 -2.52
CA THR A 50 -3.35 -5.00 -2.86
C THR A 50 -3.41 -5.50 -4.30
N THR A 51 -4.09 -6.63 -4.49
CA THR A 51 -4.37 -7.19 -5.80
C THR A 51 -5.87 -7.22 -6.03
N LEU A 52 -6.28 -7.55 -7.25
CA LEU A 52 -7.70 -7.58 -7.59
C LEU A 52 -8.35 -8.92 -7.31
N THR A 53 -7.59 -10.00 -7.39
CA THR A 53 -8.14 -11.34 -7.27
C THR A 53 -7.31 -12.19 -6.33
N LYS A 54 -7.98 -13.21 -5.80
CA LYS A 54 -7.36 -14.19 -4.93
C LYS A 54 -6.19 -14.88 -5.65
N ARG A 55 -6.37 -15.22 -6.91
CA ARG A 55 -5.33 -15.89 -7.68
C ARG A 55 -4.09 -15.00 -7.83
N MET A 56 -4.30 -13.72 -8.14
CA MET A 56 -3.18 -12.79 -8.24
C MET A 56 -2.44 -12.69 -6.92
N ALA A 57 -3.18 -12.64 -5.82
CA ALA A 57 -2.55 -12.55 -4.51
C ALA A 57 -1.71 -13.79 -4.21
N GLU A 58 -2.24 -14.96 -4.52
CA GLU A 58 -1.53 -16.21 -4.30
C GLU A 58 -0.29 -16.31 -5.18
N ASP A 59 -0.42 -15.96 -6.45
CA ASP A 59 0.70 -16.01 -7.39
C ASP A 59 1.79 -15.02 -6.99
N LEU A 60 1.39 -13.82 -6.59
CA LEU A 60 2.35 -12.81 -6.17
C LEU A 60 3.07 -13.24 -4.90
N THR A 61 2.34 -13.79 -3.94
CA THR A 61 2.93 -14.26 -2.70
C THR A 61 3.97 -15.35 -2.98
N ALA A 62 3.62 -16.31 -3.84
CA ALA A 62 4.55 -17.38 -4.20
C ALA A 62 5.80 -16.82 -4.89
N TYR A 63 5.61 -15.88 -5.80
CA TYR A 63 6.73 -15.28 -6.52
C TYR A 63 7.68 -14.54 -5.56
N LEU A 64 7.11 -13.71 -4.67
CA LEU A 64 7.94 -12.97 -3.74
C LEU A 64 8.68 -13.91 -2.79
N ARG A 65 8.00 -14.98 -2.37
CA ARG A 65 8.64 -15.96 -1.49
C ARG A 65 9.79 -16.67 -2.19
N ASP A 66 9.62 -17.01 -3.47
CA ASP A 66 10.69 -17.61 -4.27
C ASP A 66 11.87 -16.65 -4.43
N MET A 67 11.63 -15.37 -4.33
CA MET A 67 12.68 -14.35 -4.43
C MET A 67 13.22 -13.95 -3.06
N ASP A 68 13.01 -14.81 -2.07
CA ASP A 68 13.53 -14.64 -0.70
C ASP A 68 12.96 -13.44 0.03
N VAL A 69 11.77 -13.01 -0.33
CA VAL A 69 11.05 -11.97 0.40
C VAL A 69 10.18 -12.66 1.46
N ARG A 70 10.20 -12.12 2.68
CA ARG A 70 9.34 -12.62 3.75
C ARG A 70 7.96 -12.00 3.56
N VAL A 71 7.02 -12.80 3.09
CA VAL A 71 5.70 -12.32 2.67
C VAL A 71 4.62 -13.28 3.16
N GLU A 72 3.48 -12.72 3.52
CA GLU A 72 2.29 -13.48 3.88
C GLU A 72 1.09 -12.95 3.11
N TYR A 73 0.17 -13.86 2.82
CA TYR A 73 -1.08 -13.53 2.15
C TYR A 73 -2.20 -13.53 3.19
N MET A 74 -2.95 -12.43 3.27
CA MET A 74 -4.11 -12.36 4.15
C MET A 74 -5.35 -12.67 3.33
N HIS A 75 -5.90 -13.87 3.52
CA HIS A 75 -7.13 -14.29 2.86
C HIS A 75 -8.30 -13.46 3.36
N SER A 76 -9.25 -13.21 2.46
CA SER A 76 -10.41 -12.40 2.81
C SER A 76 -11.31 -13.10 3.83
N ASP A 77 -11.30 -14.42 3.85
CA ASP A 77 -12.15 -15.20 4.74
C ASP A 77 -11.38 -15.81 5.92
N VAL A 78 -10.20 -15.28 6.22
CA VAL A 78 -9.44 -15.73 7.38
C VAL A 78 -10.17 -15.29 8.66
N GLU A 79 -10.09 -16.11 9.70
CA GLU A 79 -10.76 -15.82 10.96
C GLU A 79 -10.13 -14.61 11.66
N THR A 80 -10.90 -13.99 12.54
CA THR A 80 -10.48 -12.76 13.20
C THR A 80 -9.17 -12.94 13.98
N LEU A 81 -9.04 -14.04 14.72
CA LEU A 81 -7.82 -14.25 15.49
C LEU A 81 -6.60 -14.43 14.60
N GLU A 82 -6.76 -15.13 13.47
CA GLU A 82 -5.67 -15.31 12.53
C GLU A 82 -5.31 -13.99 11.88
N ARG A 83 -6.31 -13.16 11.59
CA ARG A 83 -6.08 -11.83 11.02
C ARG A 83 -5.25 -10.99 11.97
N ILE A 84 -5.61 -11.01 13.25
CA ILE A 84 -4.88 -10.25 14.26
C ILE A 84 -3.44 -10.77 14.36
N ARG A 85 -3.26 -12.08 14.31
CA ARG A 85 -1.93 -12.67 14.39
C ARG A 85 -1.06 -12.24 13.21
N LEU A 86 -1.64 -12.24 11.99
CA LEU A 86 -0.89 -11.82 10.82
C LEU A 86 -0.50 -10.34 10.89
N LEU A 87 -1.42 -9.49 11.33
CA LEU A 87 -1.12 -8.07 11.45
C LEU A 87 -0.04 -7.82 12.49
N ARG A 88 -0.10 -8.53 13.60
CA ARG A 88 0.91 -8.41 14.63
C ARG A 88 2.27 -8.88 14.12
N GLY A 89 2.29 -9.98 13.37
CA GLY A 89 3.53 -10.49 12.79
C GLY A 89 4.15 -9.48 11.85
N LEU A 90 3.34 -8.81 11.05
CA LEU A 90 3.84 -7.75 10.16
C LEU A 90 4.48 -6.64 10.98
N ARG A 91 3.81 -6.16 12.01
CA ARG A 91 4.32 -5.07 12.83
C ARG A 91 5.62 -5.45 13.53
N LEU A 92 5.71 -6.71 14.00
CA LEU A 92 6.89 -7.17 14.72
C LEU A 92 8.05 -7.55 13.80
N GLY A 93 7.83 -7.54 12.50
CA GLY A 93 8.91 -7.87 11.56
C GLY A 93 9.11 -9.35 11.36
N GLU A 94 8.12 -10.18 11.71
CA GLU A 94 8.19 -11.61 11.42
C GLU A 94 8.15 -11.84 9.92
N PHE A 95 7.54 -10.93 9.19
CA PHE A 95 7.62 -10.86 7.73
C PHE A 95 7.50 -9.38 7.34
N ASP A 96 7.87 -9.07 6.11
CA ASP A 96 8.01 -7.68 5.68
C ASP A 96 6.89 -7.20 4.78
N VAL A 97 6.17 -8.11 4.13
CA VAL A 97 5.16 -7.78 3.13
C VAL A 97 3.89 -8.55 3.41
N MET A 98 2.78 -7.84 3.36
CA MET A 98 1.46 -8.48 3.42
C MET A 98 0.72 -8.22 2.13
N VAL A 99 0.24 -9.27 1.49
CA VAL A 99 -0.54 -9.19 0.25
C VAL A 99 -1.99 -9.50 0.58
N GLY A 100 -2.90 -8.72 0.02
CA GLY A 100 -4.32 -8.96 0.21
C GLY A 100 -5.14 -8.35 -0.91
N ILE A 101 -6.42 -8.73 -0.95
CA ILE A 101 -7.35 -8.18 -1.93
C ILE A 101 -7.98 -6.91 -1.40
N ASN A 102 -8.43 -6.97 -0.16
CA ASN A 102 -9.07 -5.82 0.49
C ASN A 102 -8.50 -5.70 1.89
N LEU A 103 -7.65 -4.69 2.08
CA LEU A 103 -6.96 -4.44 3.34
C LEU A 103 -7.63 -3.29 4.11
N LEU A 104 -8.90 -3.00 3.80
CA LEU A 104 -9.62 -1.85 4.38
C LEU A 104 -10.43 -2.21 5.60
N ARG A 105 -10.63 -3.49 5.87
CA ARG A 105 -11.67 -3.96 6.78
C ARG A 105 -11.47 -3.54 8.23
N GLU A 106 -10.26 -3.46 8.68
CA GLU A 106 -9.98 -3.03 10.05
C GLU A 106 -9.38 -1.65 10.05
N GLY A 107 -9.73 -0.85 11.05
CA GLY A 107 -9.10 0.44 11.25
C GLY A 107 -7.68 0.26 11.72
N LEU A 108 -6.84 -0.24 10.83
CA LEU A 108 -5.50 -0.65 11.19
C LEU A 108 -4.57 0.53 11.34
N ASP A 109 -3.89 0.55 12.46
CA ASP A 109 -2.87 1.54 12.72
C ASP A 109 -1.52 0.84 12.58
N LEU A 110 -0.91 1.00 11.40
CA LEU A 110 0.32 0.29 11.06
C LEU A 110 1.43 1.30 10.77
N PRO A 111 1.99 1.91 11.82
CA PRO A 111 3.02 2.95 11.60
C PRO A 111 4.29 2.41 10.96
N GLU A 112 4.51 1.10 11.00
CA GLU A 112 5.68 0.50 10.37
C GLU A 112 5.56 0.38 8.85
N VAL A 113 4.36 0.57 8.30
CA VAL A 113 4.13 0.45 6.86
C VAL A 113 4.60 1.74 6.17
N ALA A 114 5.64 1.62 5.37
CA ALA A 114 6.21 2.74 4.63
C ALA A 114 5.81 2.73 3.16
N LEU A 115 5.29 1.62 2.65
CA LEU A 115 4.89 1.51 1.25
C LEU A 115 3.59 0.75 1.14
N VAL A 116 2.66 1.33 0.40
CA VAL A 116 1.44 0.66 -0.02
C VAL A 116 1.47 0.57 -1.54
N ALA A 117 1.40 -0.63 -2.09
CA ALA A 117 1.41 -0.84 -3.53
C ALA A 117 0.03 -1.30 -3.98
N ILE A 118 -0.53 -0.63 -4.97
CA ILE A 118 -1.84 -0.94 -5.51
C ILE A 118 -1.64 -1.41 -6.94
N LEU A 119 -1.78 -2.73 -7.15
CA LEU A 119 -1.59 -3.31 -8.47
C LEU A 119 -2.85 -3.14 -9.30
N ASP A 120 -2.67 -2.92 -10.59
CA ASP A 120 -3.79 -2.77 -11.52
C ASP A 120 -4.78 -1.71 -11.01
N ALA A 121 -4.26 -0.57 -10.64
CA ALA A 121 -5.07 0.49 -10.04
C ALA A 121 -6.09 1.08 -11.02
N ASP A 122 -5.90 0.86 -12.31
CA ASP A 122 -6.78 1.39 -13.35
C ASP A 122 -7.91 0.44 -13.75
N LYS A 123 -8.04 -0.70 -13.07
CA LYS A 123 -9.15 -1.62 -13.36
C LYS A 123 -10.40 -1.14 -12.65
N GLU A 124 -11.47 -0.96 -13.40
CA GLU A 124 -12.73 -0.46 -12.85
C GLU A 124 -13.33 -1.47 -11.88
N GLY A 125 -14.03 -0.95 -10.87
CA GLY A 125 -14.72 -1.80 -9.91
C GLY A 125 -14.61 -1.29 -8.49
N PHE A 126 -15.27 -2.00 -7.58
CA PHE A 126 -15.37 -1.59 -6.18
C PHE A 126 -13.99 -1.42 -5.54
N LEU A 127 -13.07 -2.36 -5.81
CA LEU A 127 -11.77 -2.33 -5.16
C LEU A 127 -10.86 -1.20 -5.65
N ARG A 128 -11.23 -0.56 -6.73
CA ARG A 128 -10.47 0.55 -7.32
C ARG A 128 -11.32 1.80 -7.48
N SER A 129 -12.40 1.90 -6.70
CA SER A 129 -13.21 3.10 -6.63
C SER A 129 -12.45 4.20 -5.90
N GLU A 130 -12.92 5.43 -6.04
CA GLU A 130 -12.29 6.55 -5.35
C GLU A 130 -12.21 6.30 -3.84
N THR A 131 -13.31 5.85 -3.24
CA THR A 131 -13.36 5.59 -1.81
C THR A 131 -12.34 4.53 -1.38
N SER A 132 -12.29 3.42 -2.12
CA SER A 132 -11.35 2.35 -1.81
C SER A 132 -9.91 2.82 -1.95
N LEU A 133 -9.61 3.59 -3.01
CA LEU A 133 -8.26 4.09 -3.22
C LEU A 133 -7.84 5.06 -2.12
N VAL A 134 -8.72 5.99 -1.76
CA VAL A 134 -8.40 6.95 -0.68
C VAL A 134 -8.13 6.21 0.63
N GLN A 135 -8.96 5.23 0.96
CA GLN A 135 -8.75 4.48 2.20
C GLN A 135 -7.47 3.66 2.17
N THR A 136 -7.16 3.07 1.01
CA THR A 136 -5.93 2.29 0.87
C THR A 136 -4.71 3.18 1.00
N ILE A 137 -4.74 4.36 0.38
CA ILE A 137 -3.66 5.34 0.51
C ILE A 137 -3.44 5.69 1.98
N GLY A 138 -4.53 5.80 2.74
CA GLY A 138 -4.44 6.16 4.15
C GLY A 138 -3.69 5.15 5.01
N ARG A 139 -3.50 3.92 4.52
CA ARG A 139 -2.73 2.92 5.27
C ARG A 139 -1.26 3.30 5.41
N ALA A 140 -0.75 4.19 4.56
CA ALA A 140 0.62 4.65 4.64
C ALA A 140 0.76 5.96 5.43
N ALA A 141 -0.34 6.48 5.98
CA ALA A 141 -0.35 7.82 6.54
C ALA A 141 0.37 7.94 7.90
N ARG A 142 0.58 6.83 8.58
CA ARG A 142 1.22 6.84 9.89
C ARG A 142 2.74 6.84 9.83
N ASN A 143 3.32 6.63 8.67
CA ASN A 143 4.77 6.57 8.51
C ASN A 143 5.24 7.87 7.87
N VAL A 144 6.27 8.52 8.45
CA VAL A 144 6.76 9.80 7.93
C VAL A 144 7.32 9.64 6.51
N ASP A 145 7.79 8.44 6.16
CA ASP A 145 8.30 8.14 4.84
C ASP A 145 7.25 7.43 3.98
N GLY A 146 5.99 7.48 4.40
CA GLY A 146 4.93 6.75 3.74
C GLY A 146 4.76 7.17 2.29
N ARG A 147 4.67 6.18 1.40
CA ARG A 147 4.36 6.42 0.00
C ARG A 147 3.46 5.33 -0.52
N VAL A 148 2.79 5.68 -1.61
CA VAL A 148 1.89 4.78 -2.29
C VAL A 148 2.30 4.72 -3.74
N ILE A 149 2.39 3.52 -4.29
CA ILE A 149 2.63 3.33 -5.71
C ILE A 149 1.37 2.72 -6.31
N MET A 150 0.78 3.41 -7.27
CA MET A 150 -0.33 2.90 -8.04
C MET A 150 0.21 2.42 -9.39
N TYR A 151 0.07 1.13 -9.64
CA TYR A 151 0.49 0.56 -10.93
C TYR A 151 -0.69 0.58 -11.89
N ALA A 152 -0.55 1.36 -12.95
CA ALA A 152 -1.63 1.56 -13.89
C ALA A 152 -1.05 1.99 -15.23
N ASP A 153 -1.71 1.57 -16.33
CA ASP A 153 -1.30 2.00 -17.67
C ASP A 153 -2.07 3.21 -18.12
N GLN A 154 -3.14 3.57 -17.41
CA GLN A 154 -3.91 4.78 -17.68
C GLN A 154 -4.43 5.34 -16.38
N LEU A 155 -4.79 6.62 -16.37
CA LEU A 155 -5.37 7.26 -15.20
C LEU A 155 -6.88 7.25 -15.32
N THR A 156 -7.55 6.58 -14.38
CA THR A 156 -9.00 6.59 -14.34
C THR A 156 -9.48 7.80 -13.54
N ASP A 157 -10.77 8.12 -13.68
CA ASP A 157 -11.35 9.20 -12.89
C ASP A 157 -11.22 8.92 -11.39
N SER A 158 -11.42 7.66 -10.98
CA SER A 158 -11.28 7.29 -9.57
C SER A 158 -9.87 7.54 -9.08
N MET A 159 -8.86 7.17 -9.87
CA MET A 159 -7.46 7.41 -9.50
C MET A 159 -7.18 8.91 -9.39
N LEU A 160 -7.64 9.68 -10.38
CA LEU A 160 -7.40 11.13 -10.37
C LEU A 160 -8.03 11.79 -9.15
N ARG A 161 -9.25 11.39 -8.80
CA ARG A 161 -9.93 11.95 -7.64
C ARG A 161 -9.21 11.57 -6.34
N ALA A 162 -8.75 10.32 -6.24
CA ALA A 162 -8.05 9.89 -5.04
C ALA A 162 -6.72 10.62 -4.90
N ILE A 163 -5.98 10.77 -5.99
CA ILE A 163 -4.70 11.47 -5.97
C ILE A 163 -4.92 12.95 -5.63
N THR A 164 -5.92 13.57 -6.24
CA THR A 164 -6.24 14.96 -6.01
C THR A 164 -6.60 15.20 -4.55
N GLU A 165 -7.41 14.33 -3.98
CA GLU A 165 -7.80 14.45 -2.57
C GLU A 165 -6.58 14.33 -1.66
N THR A 166 -5.70 13.39 -1.93
CA THR A 166 -4.49 13.22 -1.12
C THR A 166 -3.59 14.43 -1.23
N ASN A 167 -3.37 14.93 -2.45
CA ASN A 167 -2.52 16.10 -2.65
C ASN A 167 -3.11 17.35 -2.01
N ARG A 168 -4.43 17.48 -2.05
CA ARG A 168 -5.09 18.61 -1.40
C ARG A 168 -4.82 18.61 0.10
N ARG A 169 -4.86 17.43 0.71
CA ARG A 169 -4.58 17.34 2.15
C ARG A 169 -3.12 17.67 2.45
N ARG A 170 -2.21 17.23 1.58
CA ARG A 170 -0.79 17.49 1.80
C ARG A 170 -0.48 18.98 1.74
N ALA A 171 -1.25 19.74 0.96
CA ALA A 171 -1.03 21.17 0.83
C ALA A 171 -1.55 21.97 2.02
N LEU A 172 -2.33 21.34 2.89
CA LEU A 172 -2.84 22.01 4.08
C LEU A 172 -1.81 21.96 5.20
#